data_d921dc8bdd2bced008bc499fd9335f7d
#
_entry.id   d921dc8bdd2bced008bc499fd9335f7d
#
_cell.length_a   1.000
_cell.length_b   1.000
_cell.length_c   1.000
_cell.angle_alpha   90.00
_cell.angle_beta   90.00
_cell.angle_gamma   90.00
#
_symmetry.space_group_name_H-M   'P 1'
#
loop_
_entity.id
_entity.type
_entity.pdbx_description
1 polymer ?
#
loop_
_entity_poly.entity_id
_entity_poly.type
_entity_poly.pdbx_seq_one_letter_code
_entity_poly.pdbx_strand_id
1 'polypeptide(L)'
;MSPEARRDQLIALGLQMMSERPLDEVSIDAIAEVAGVSRALLFHYFDSKQDFHVAIARAQGEEMLRLTAPDESLDDPLAILSSSLSAFVDYVSEHRSAYTAFLRGASSTDPAMRAVIDGTREAMAERVLDHAPALGVEVTPAVRLATFGWIAFVEEVTIGWLTDEQISREQFLSLIGSSLPAIAVVASA
;
A
#
# COMPACT_ATOMS: atom_id res chain seq x y z
N MET A 1 15.75 -26.40 1.46
CA MET A 1 15.18 -25.05 1.53
C MET A 1 15.32 -24.56 2.97
N SER A 2 15.81 -23.34 3.19
CA SER A 2 15.94 -22.79 4.56
C SER A 2 14.55 -22.52 5.17
N PRO A 3 14.42 -22.38 6.51
CA PRO A 3 13.17 -22.00 7.16
C PRO A 3 12.62 -20.65 6.64
N GLU A 4 13.48 -19.66 6.45
CA GLU A 4 13.12 -18.34 5.91
C GLU A 4 12.54 -18.49 4.50
N ALA A 5 13.25 -19.19 3.59
CA ALA A 5 12.77 -19.39 2.22
C ALA A 5 11.43 -20.16 2.16
N ARG A 6 11.15 -21.02 3.14
CA ARG A 6 9.85 -21.69 3.23
C ARG A 6 8.77 -20.72 3.72
N ARG A 7 9.08 -19.88 4.71
CA ARG A 7 8.17 -18.86 5.21
C ARG A 7 7.79 -17.89 4.08
N ASP A 8 8.76 -17.41 3.32
CA ASP A 8 8.56 -16.49 2.19
C ASP A 8 7.73 -17.15 1.08
N GLN A 9 7.94 -18.43 0.80
CA GLN A 9 7.10 -19.17 -0.15
C GLN A 9 5.63 -19.21 0.29
N LEU A 10 5.36 -19.43 1.57
CA LEU A 10 3.99 -19.47 2.09
C LEU A 10 3.33 -18.10 2.02
N ILE A 11 4.08 -17.03 2.29
CA ILE A 11 3.60 -15.64 2.14
C ILE A 11 3.30 -15.35 0.66
N ALA A 12 4.19 -15.71 -0.26
CA ALA A 12 3.99 -15.52 -1.70
C ALA A 12 2.73 -16.24 -2.22
N LEU A 13 2.44 -17.46 -1.75
CA LEU A 13 1.21 -18.17 -2.07
C LEU A 13 -0.02 -17.43 -1.49
N GLY A 14 0.09 -16.87 -0.29
CA GLY A 14 -0.96 -16.04 0.32
C GLY A 14 -1.25 -14.80 -0.51
N LEU A 15 -0.21 -14.09 -0.99
CA LEU A 15 -0.35 -12.94 -1.89
C LEU A 15 -1.03 -13.33 -3.21
N GLN A 16 -0.62 -14.46 -3.80
CA GLN A 16 -1.25 -14.96 -5.02
C GLN A 16 -2.75 -15.26 -4.80
N MET A 17 -3.13 -15.87 -3.68
CA MET A 17 -4.53 -16.15 -3.38
C MET A 17 -5.35 -14.87 -3.16
N MET A 18 -4.75 -13.80 -2.63
CA MET A 18 -5.40 -12.50 -2.46
C MET A 18 -5.73 -11.79 -3.79
N SER A 19 -5.07 -12.13 -4.89
CA SER A 19 -5.45 -11.59 -6.20
C SER A 19 -6.83 -12.10 -6.66
N GLU A 20 -7.27 -13.26 -6.14
CA GLU A 20 -8.52 -13.92 -6.51
C GLU A 20 -9.64 -13.73 -5.48
N ARG A 21 -9.30 -13.47 -4.20
CA ARG A 21 -10.25 -13.40 -3.09
C ARG A 21 -9.77 -12.47 -1.96
N PRO A 22 -10.68 -11.92 -1.13
CA PRO A 22 -10.32 -11.11 0.03
C PRO A 22 -9.42 -11.88 1.03
N LEU A 23 -8.53 -11.17 1.73
CA LEU A 23 -7.58 -11.75 2.69
C LEU A 23 -8.30 -12.59 3.78
N ASP A 24 -9.46 -12.16 4.24
CA ASP A 24 -10.25 -12.85 5.27
C ASP A 24 -10.69 -14.25 4.83
N GLU A 25 -10.82 -14.48 3.53
CA GLU A 25 -11.16 -15.76 2.91
C GLU A 25 -9.95 -16.66 2.65
N VAL A 26 -8.73 -16.13 2.78
CA VAL A 26 -7.49 -16.91 2.66
C VAL A 26 -7.36 -17.78 3.92
N SER A 27 -7.60 -19.08 3.78
CA SER A 27 -7.55 -20.01 4.91
C SER A 27 -6.21 -20.72 5.00
N ILE A 28 -5.82 -21.07 6.23
CA ILE A 28 -4.63 -21.90 6.50
C ILE A 28 -4.70 -23.23 5.74
N ASP A 29 -5.90 -23.83 5.67
CA ASP A 29 -6.09 -25.13 5.01
C ASP A 29 -5.89 -25.01 3.49
N ALA A 30 -6.41 -23.94 2.86
CA ALA A 30 -6.21 -23.71 1.44
C ALA A 30 -4.74 -23.44 1.09
N ILE A 31 -4.03 -22.70 1.93
CA ILE A 31 -2.57 -22.48 1.74
C ILE A 31 -1.80 -23.78 1.91
N ALA A 32 -2.12 -24.57 2.93
CA ALA A 32 -1.46 -25.87 3.16
C ALA A 32 -1.63 -26.82 1.97
N GLU A 33 -2.83 -26.86 1.39
CA GLU A 33 -3.16 -27.65 0.20
C GLU A 33 -2.32 -27.21 -1.02
N VAL A 34 -2.36 -25.90 -1.34
CA VAL A 34 -1.62 -25.36 -2.50
C VAL A 34 -0.11 -25.48 -2.31
N ALA A 35 0.39 -25.30 -1.10
CA ALA A 35 1.82 -25.44 -0.77
C ALA A 35 2.29 -26.91 -0.70
N GLY A 36 1.37 -27.88 -0.70
CA GLY A 36 1.69 -29.30 -0.53
C GLY A 36 2.29 -29.63 0.84
N VAL A 37 1.85 -28.93 1.90
CA VAL A 37 2.37 -29.07 3.26
C VAL A 37 1.24 -29.39 4.26
N SER A 38 1.61 -29.85 5.44
CA SER A 38 0.63 -30.04 6.51
C SER A 38 0.23 -28.71 7.17
N ARG A 39 -0.99 -28.63 7.68
CA ARG A 39 -1.45 -27.51 8.52
C ARG A 39 -0.52 -27.27 9.73
N ALA A 40 0.01 -28.35 10.33
CA ALA A 40 0.94 -28.24 11.44
C ALA A 40 2.24 -27.53 11.05
N LEU A 41 2.72 -27.71 9.81
CA LEU A 41 3.90 -27.01 9.32
C LEU A 41 3.64 -25.50 9.18
N LEU A 42 2.45 -25.07 8.76
CA LEU A 42 2.09 -23.65 8.73
C LEU A 42 2.14 -23.03 10.13
N PHE A 43 1.59 -23.71 11.15
CA PHE A 43 1.66 -23.24 12.53
C PHE A 43 3.06 -23.35 13.17
N HIS A 44 4.02 -23.96 12.49
CA HIS A 44 5.44 -23.86 12.86
C HIS A 44 6.06 -22.52 12.44
N TYR A 45 5.54 -21.88 11.39
CA TYR A 45 6.04 -20.60 10.86
C TYR A 45 5.22 -19.38 11.29
N PHE A 46 3.95 -19.58 11.66
CA PHE A 46 3.02 -18.52 12.03
C PHE A 46 2.24 -18.94 13.28
N ASP A 47 2.27 -18.09 14.30
CA ASP A 47 1.65 -18.36 15.59
C ASP A 47 0.12 -18.52 15.51
N SER A 48 -0.49 -17.89 14.51
CA SER A 48 -1.93 -17.92 14.28
C SER A 48 -2.29 -17.63 12.82
N LYS A 49 -3.56 -17.85 12.44
CA LYS A 49 -4.10 -17.37 11.16
C LYS A 49 -3.90 -15.86 11.02
N GLN A 50 -4.10 -15.10 12.09
CA GLN A 50 -3.94 -13.65 12.11
C GLN A 50 -2.49 -13.24 11.86
N ASP A 51 -1.51 -13.89 12.48
CA ASP A 51 -0.08 -13.64 12.24
C ASP A 51 0.28 -13.89 10.77
N PHE A 52 -0.25 -14.97 10.18
CA PHE A 52 -0.09 -15.23 8.75
C PHE A 52 -0.69 -14.12 7.87
N HIS A 53 -1.91 -13.65 8.19
CA HIS A 53 -2.54 -12.56 7.46
C HIS A 53 -1.77 -11.24 7.57
N VAL A 54 -1.24 -10.93 8.75
CA VAL A 54 -0.38 -9.75 8.97
C VAL A 54 0.92 -9.86 8.15
N ALA A 55 1.52 -11.05 8.07
CA ALA A 55 2.70 -11.28 7.25
C ALA A 55 2.42 -11.07 5.75
N ILE A 56 1.28 -11.54 5.24
CA ILE A 56 0.85 -11.30 3.85
C ILE A 56 0.61 -9.80 3.62
N ALA A 57 -0.12 -9.13 4.52
CA ALA A 57 -0.42 -7.71 4.40
C ALA A 57 0.87 -6.85 4.40
N ARG A 58 1.85 -7.22 5.22
CA ARG A 58 3.17 -6.58 5.24
C ARG A 58 3.89 -6.74 3.91
N ALA A 59 3.94 -7.96 3.38
CA ALA A 59 4.56 -8.22 2.08
C ALA A 59 3.86 -7.47 0.94
N GLN A 60 2.54 -7.32 0.99
CA GLN A 60 1.77 -6.51 0.04
C GLN A 60 2.14 -5.02 0.14
N GLY A 61 2.25 -4.47 1.36
CA GLY A 61 2.67 -3.09 1.57
C GLY A 61 4.10 -2.83 1.09
N GLU A 62 5.02 -3.75 1.37
CA GLU A 62 6.41 -3.69 0.91
C GLU A 62 6.50 -3.72 -0.63
N GLU A 63 5.73 -4.58 -1.28
CA GLU A 63 5.67 -4.66 -2.74
C GLU A 63 5.10 -3.38 -3.36
N MET A 64 4.03 -2.83 -2.81
CA MET A 64 3.48 -1.55 -3.23
C MET A 64 4.51 -0.43 -3.07
N LEU A 65 5.20 -0.34 -1.92
CA LEU A 65 6.27 0.63 -1.69
C LEU A 65 7.42 0.45 -2.69
N ARG A 66 7.79 -0.77 -3.04
CA ARG A 66 8.84 -1.06 -4.02
C ARG A 66 8.45 -0.59 -5.43
N LEU A 67 7.23 -0.89 -5.85
CA LEU A 67 6.73 -0.55 -7.20
C LEU A 67 6.47 0.94 -7.37
N THR A 68 6.12 1.64 -6.30
CA THR A 68 5.86 3.08 -6.28
C THR A 68 7.06 3.91 -5.80
N ALA A 69 8.26 3.32 -5.78
CA ALA A 69 9.47 4.03 -5.38
C ALA A 69 9.71 5.24 -6.30
N PRO A 70 10.18 6.38 -5.74
CA PRO A 70 10.58 7.53 -6.52
C PRO A 70 11.61 7.16 -7.60
N ASP A 71 11.44 7.68 -8.81
CA ASP A 71 12.43 7.56 -9.86
C ASP A 71 13.45 8.71 -9.73
N GLU A 72 14.51 8.45 -8.97
CA GLU A 72 15.59 9.41 -8.71
C GLU A 72 16.44 9.76 -9.96
N SER A 73 16.15 9.16 -11.10
CA SER A 73 16.77 9.54 -12.37
C SER A 73 16.13 10.80 -12.98
N LEU A 74 14.97 11.22 -12.47
CA LEU A 74 14.26 12.42 -12.87
C LEU A 74 14.72 13.62 -12.03
N ASP A 75 15.02 14.75 -12.68
CA ASP A 75 15.48 15.97 -12.01
C ASP A 75 14.33 16.81 -11.40
N ASP A 76 13.10 16.65 -11.92
CA ASP A 76 11.94 17.43 -11.49
C ASP A 76 11.15 16.67 -10.42
N PRO A 77 11.03 17.18 -9.18
CA PRO A 77 10.26 16.57 -8.10
C PRO A 77 8.78 16.31 -8.45
N LEU A 78 8.17 17.14 -9.29
CA LEU A 78 6.78 16.91 -9.73
C LEU A 78 6.71 15.78 -10.75
N ALA A 79 7.72 15.59 -11.58
CA ALA A 79 7.82 14.44 -12.48
C ALA A 79 8.04 13.15 -11.69
N ILE A 80 8.87 13.17 -10.64
CA ILE A 80 9.06 12.05 -9.70
C ILE A 80 7.73 11.66 -9.05
N LEU A 81 7.00 12.64 -8.49
CA LEU A 81 5.68 12.42 -7.90
C LEU A 81 4.69 11.82 -8.92
N SER A 82 4.64 12.39 -10.12
CA SER A 82 3.75 11.91 -11.18
C SER A 82 4.04 10.47 -11.59
N SER A 83 5.32 10.09 -11.68
CA SER A 83 5.76 8.72 -11.97
C SER A 83 5.31 7.76 -10.87
N SER A 84 5.55 8.10 -9.59
CA SER A 84 5.13 7.30 -8.44
C SER A 84 3.61 7.14 -8.35
N LEU A 85 2.84 8.21 -8.61
CA LEU A 85 1.37 8.16 -8.64
C LEU A 85 0.86 7.32 -9.80
N SER A 86 1.50 7.39 -10.98
CA SER A 86 1.15 6.52 -12.11
C SER A 86 1.34 5.05 -11.76
N ALA A 87 2.50 4.69 -11.20
CA ALA A 87 2.78 3.33 -10.76
C ALA A 87 1.82 2.87 -9.66
N PHE A 88 1.44 3.75 -8.73
CA PHE A 88 0.44 3.48 -7.70
C PHE A 88 -0.93 3.17 -8.33
N VAL A 89 -1.40 3.99 -9.27
CA VAL A 89 -2.70 3.78 -9.93
C VAL A 89 -2.70 2.47 -10.73
N ASP A 90 -1.60 2.12 -11.41
CA ASP A 90 -1.47 0.86 -12.11
C ASP A 90 -1.53 -0.32 -11.14
N TYR A 91 -0.77 -0.27 -10.05
CA TYR A 91 -0.78 -1.30 -9.01
C TYR A 91 -2.17 -1.52 -8.40
N VAL A 92 -2.86 -0.46 -7.99
CA VAL A 92 -4.18 -0.60 -7.34
C VAL A 92 -5.27 -1.03 -8.33
N SER A 93 -5.14 -0.67 -9.61
CA SER A 93 -6.05 -1.13 -10.67
C SER A 93 -5.92 -2.64 -10.90
N GLU A 94 -4.69 -3.15 -10.89
CA GLU A 94 -4.40 -4.58 -11.03
C GLU A 94 -4.83 -5.38 -9.79
N HIS A 95 -4.69 -4.79 -8.59
CA HIS A 95 -4.94 -5.45 -7.30
C HIS A 95 -6.17 -4.90 -6.57
N ARG A 96 -7.20 -4.44 -7.31
CA ARG A 96 -8.39 -3.72 -6.81
C ARG A 96 -9.03 -4.37 -5.56
N SER A 97 -9.34 -5.66 -5.64
CA SER A 97 -10.00 -6.37 -4.53
C SER A 97 -9.11 -6.47 -3.29
N ALA A 98 -7.83 -6.80 -3.49
CA ALA A 98 -6.86 -6.91 -2.42
C ALA A 98 -6.60 -5.55 -1.74
N TYR A 99 -6.45 -4.47 -2.53
CA TYR A 99 -6.25 -3.12 -2.02
C TYR A 99 -7.45 -2.63 -1.19
N THR A 100 -8.67 -2.81 -1.71
CA THR A 100 -9.90 -2.43 -0.98
C THR A 100 -10.06 -3.23 0.30
N ALA A 101 -9.82 -4.56 0.26
CA ALA A 101 -9.91 -5.41 1.43
C ALA A 101 -8.82 -5.08 2.48
N PHE A 102 -7.62 -4.69 2.05
CA PHE A 102 -6.54 -4.27 2.94
C PHE A 102 -6.91 -3.03 3.75
N LEU A 103 -7.52 -2.03 3.12
CA LEU A 103 -7.87 -0.77 3.78
C LEU A 103 -9.22 -0.83 4.53
N ARG A 104 -10.20 -1.60 4.04
CA ARG A 104 -11.60 -1.59 4.53
C ARG A 104 -12.13 -2.97 4.95
N GLY A 105 -11.35 -4.03 4.81
CA GLY A 105 -11.74 -5.38 5.22
C GLY A 105 -11.91 -5.51 6.73
N ALA A 106 -12.56 -6.60 7.17
CA ALA A 106 -12.79 -6.86 8.59
C ALA A 106 -11.49 -6.91 9.41
N SER A 107 -10.41 -7.41 8.82
CA SER A 107 -9.09 -7.47 9.45
C SER A 107 -8.44 -6.09 9.65
N SER A 108 -8.88 -5.02 8.97
CA SER A 108 -8.30 -3.67 9.09
C SER A 108 -8.50 -3.05 10.48
N THR A 109 -9.40 -3.58 11.30
CA THR A 109 -9.62 -3.15 12.69
C THR A 109 -8.66 -3.81 13.69
N ASP A 110 -7.96 -4.88 13.30
CA ASP A 110 -6.96 -5.54 14.13
C ASP A 110 -5.76 -4.62 14.38
N PRO A 111 -5.23 -4.52 15.62
CA PRO A 111 -4.11 -3.62 15.93
C PRO A 111 -2.83 -3.91 15.14
N ALA A 112 -2.51 -5.20 14.91
CA ALA A 112 -1.31 -5.57 14.16
C ALA A 112 -1.47 -5.25 12.66
N MET A 113 -2.66 -5.46 12.10
CA MET A 113 -2.98 -5.08 10.73
C MET A 113 -2.94 -3.56 10.56
N ARG A 114 -3.52 -2.82 11.52
CA ARG A 114 -3.48 -1.35 11.54
C ARG A 114 -2.04 -0.82 11.57
N ALA A 115 -1.16 -1.43 12.37
CA ALA A 115 0.25 -1.05 12.41
C ALA A 115 0.95 -1.23 11.04
N VAL A 116 0.58 -2.24 10.26
CA VAL A 116 1.09 -2.42 8.88
C VAL A 116 0.60 -1.30 7.97
N ILE A 117 -0.71 -0.98 8.02
CA ILE A 117 -1.32 0.08 7.21
C ILE A 117 -0.67 1.43 7.54
N ASP A 118 -0.57 1.77 8.83
CA ASP A 118 0.00 3.04 9.29
C ASP A 118 1.48 3.16 8.93
N GLY A 119 2.26 2.07 9.09
CA GLY A 119 3.67 2.05 8.66
C GLY A 119 3.86 2.24 7.15
N THR A 120 2.97 1.68 6.34
CA THR A 120 2.99 1.90 4.88
C THR A 120 2.67 3.35 4.52
N ARG A 121 1.68 3.96 5.18
CA ARG A 121 1.32 5.39 5.03
C ARG A 121 2.48 6.30 5.42
N GLU A 122 3.12 6.00 6.56
CA GLU A 122 4.29 6.75 7.03
C GLU A 122 5.41 6.72 6.01
N ALA A 123 5.76 5.55 5.49
CA ALA A 123 6.79 5.39 4.47
C ALA A 123 6.46 6.18 3.18
N MET A 124 5.20 6.19 2.75
CA MET A 124 4.76 7.00 1.60
C MET A 124 4.86 8.50 1.89
N ALA A 125 4.42 8.95 3.07
CA ALA A 125 4.47 10.36 3.46
C ALA A 125 5.92 10.86 3.56
N GLU A 126 6.83 10.09 4.15
CA GLU A 126 8.24 10.47 4.24
C GLU A 126 8.87 10.63 2.84
N ARG A 127 8.59 9.75 1.87
CA ARG A 127 9.04 9.91 0.49
C ARG A 127 8.61 11.24 -0.15
N VAL A 128 7.37 11.65 0.11
CA VAL A 128 6.87 12.96 -0.37
C VAL A 128 7.59 14.11 0.32
N LEU A 129 7.78 14.01 1.65
CA LEU A 129 8.45 15.04 2.45
C LEU A 129 9.93 15.19 2.11
N ASP A 130 10.62 14.10 1.75
CA ASP A 130 12.02 14.12 1.34
C ASP A 130 12.24 14.99 0.08
N HIS A 131 11.23 15.10 -0.80
CA HIS A 131 11.30 15.93 -2.01
C HIS A 131 10.78 17.37 -1.80
N ALA A 132 10.16 17.68 -0.68
CA ALA A 132 9.59 19.01 -0.41
C ALA A 132 10.64 20.15 -0.45
N PRO A 133 11.87 20.00 0.08
CA PRO A 133 12.89 21.06 0.02
C PRO A 133 13.30 21.43 -1.42
N ALA A 134 13.30 20.49 -2.34
CA ALA A 134 13.61 20.76 -3.76
C ALA A 134 12.54 21.63 -4.45
N LEU A 135 11.32 21.68 -3.88
CA LEU A 135 10.23 22.58 -4.30
C LEU A 135 10.21 23.90 -3.49
N GLY A 136 11.19 24.14 -2.63
CA GLY A 136 11.23 25.32 -1.76
C GLY A 136 10.23 25.27 -0.59
N VAL A 137 9.70 24.08 -0.26
CA VAL A 137 8.75 23.87 0.84
C VAL A 137 9.51 23.44 2.09
N GLU A 138 9.42 24.24 3.17
CA GLU A 138 9.96 23.86 4.47
C GLU A 138 9.08 22.78 5.12
N VAL A 139 9.70 21.71 5.62
CA VAL A 139 8.99 20.60 6.29
C VAL A 139 8.63 20.98 7.72
N THR A 140 7.61 21.80 7.88
CA THR A 140 7.04 22.18 9.18
C THR A 140 6.10 21.09 9.72
N PRO A 141 5.72 21.13 11.02
CA PRO A 141 4.69 20.23 11.55
C PRO A 141 3.34 20.32 10.79
N ALA A 142 2.99 21.50 10.28
CA ALA A 142 1.77 21.69 9.49
C ALA A 142 1.88 21.00 8.12
N VAL A 143 3.01 21.16 7.41
CA VAL A 143 3.28 20.49 6.14
C VAL A 143 3.30 18.96 6.32
N ARG A 144 3.93 18.46 7.38
CA ARG A 144 3.92 17.02 7.72
C ARG A 144 2.49 16.52 7.91
N LEU A 145 1.68 17.19 8.74
CA LEU A 145 0.28 16.81 8.98
C LEU A 145 -0.54 16.84 7.67
N ALA A 146 -0.33 17.86 6.84
CA ALA A 146 -1.01 18.01 5.57
C ALA A 146 -0.65 16.88 4.58
N THR A 147 0.61 16.44 4.55
CA THR A 147 1.08 15.31 3.73
C THR A 147 0.41 14.00 4.15
N PHE A 148 0.33 13.70 5.45
CA PHE A 148 -0.42 12.54 5.95
C PHE A 148 -1.91 12.63 5.60
N GLY A 149 -2.51 13.81 5.73
CA GLY A 149 -3.90 14.05 5.28
C GLY A 149 -4.08 13.82 3.78
N TRP A 150 -3.09 14.20 2.98
CA TRP A 150 -3.11 13.97 1.54
C TRP A 150 -3.00 12.46 1.19
N ILE A 151 -2.16 11.68 1.86
CA ILE A 151 -2.11 10.22 1.68
C ILE A 151 -3.50 9.61 1.95
N ALA A 152 -4.15 9.98 3.05
CA ALA A 152 -5.49 9.50 3.36
C ALA A 152 -6.54 9.94 2.31
N PHE A 153 -6.42 11.17 1.79
CA PHE A 153 -7.25 11.64 0.68
C PHE A 153 -7.04 10.78 -0.57
N VAL A 154 -5.78 10.51 -0.96
CA VAL A 154 -5.47 9.68 -2.14
C VAL A 154 -6.06 8.28 -1.98
N GLU A 155 -5.92 7.65 -0.81
CA GLU A 155 -6.51 6.33 -0.54
C GLU A 155 -8.02 6.33 -0.71
N GLU A 156 -8.72 7.32 -0.12
CA GLU A 156 -10.18 7.41 -0.15
C GLU A 156 -10.72 7.61 -1.57
N VAL A 157 -10.15 8.58 -2.31
CA VAL A 157 -10.59 8.86 -3.68
C VAL A 157 -10.23 7.72 -4.65
N THR A 158 -9.14 6.98 -4.38
CA THR A 158 -8.76 5.80 -5.15
C THR A 158 -9.79 4.69 -5.00
N ILE A 159 -10.24 4.39 -3.78
CA ILE A 159 -11.30 3.39 -3.56
C ILE A 159 -12.60 3.80 -4.26
N GLY A 160 -12.96 5.08 -4.16
CA GLY A 160 -14.12 5.63 -4.86
C GLY A 160 -14.00 5.47 -6.37
N TRP A 161 -12.87 5.86 -6.95
CA TRP A 161 -12.60 5.74 -8.38
C TRP A 161 -12.59 4.26 -8.86
N LEU A 162 -11.95 3.37 -8.12
CA LEU A 162 -11.97 1.93 -8.43
C LEU A 162 -13.37 1.32 -8.38
N THR A 163 -14.30 1.88 -7.60
CA THR A 163 -15.67 1.38 -7.47
C THR A 163 -16.56 1.82 -8.64
N ASP A 164 -16.41 3.08 -9.05
CA ASP A 164 -17.26 3.70 -10.08
C ASP A 164 -16.40 4.66 -10.93
N GLU A 165 -15.78 4.13 -11.98
CA GLU A 165 -14.80 4.82 -12.84
C GLU A 165 -15.44 5.96 -13.66
N GLN A 166 -16.05 6.98 -12.99
CA GLN A 166 -16.74 8.11 -13.62
C GLN A 166 -15.80 9.08 -14.35
N ILE A 167 -14.50 9.04 -14.04
CA ILE A 167 -13.48 9.86 -14.69
C ILE A 167 -12.37 8.98 -15.25
N SER A 168 -11.70 9.45 -16.32
CA SER A 168 -10.60 8.71 -16.92
C SER A 168 -9.40 8.59 -15.96
N ARG A 169 -8.52 7.62 -16.22
CA ARG A 169 -7.26 7.48 -15.48
C ARG A 169 -6.43 8.76 -15.48
N GLU A 170 -6.38 9.47 -16.62
CA GLU A 170 -5.65 10.74 -16.74
C GLU A 170 -6.25 11.84 -15.87
N GLN A 171 -7.58 11.95 -15.86
CA GLN A 171 -8.29 12.89 -14.98
C GLN A 171 -8.08 12.56 -13.51
N PHE A 172 -8.07 11.27 -13.17
CA PHE A 172 -7.80 10.82 -11.80
C PHE A 172 -6.38 11.13 -11.36
N LEU A 173 -5.36 10.84 -12.20
CA LEU A 173 -3.96 11.20 -11.92
C LEU A 173 -3.78 12.70 -11.77
N SER A 174 -4.44 13.50 -12.61
CA SER A 174 -4.43 14.97 -12.49
C SER A 174 -5.03 15.43 -11.16
N LEU A 175 -6.14 14.84 -10.72
CA LEU A 175 -6.79 15.16 -9.46
C LEU A 175 -5.85 14.93 -8.26
N ILE A 176 -5.31 13.72 -8.15
CA ILE A 176 -4.46 13.36 -7.00
C ILE A 176 -3.10 14.07 -7.04
N GLY A 177 -2.51 14.24 -8.22
CA GLY A 177 -1.22 14.91 -8.37
C GLY A 177 -1.27 16.41 -8.11
N SER A 178 -2.32 17.11 -8.59
CA SER A 178 -2.46 18.56 -8.40
C SER A 178 -2.95 18.94 -6.98
N SER A 179 -3.54 18.03 -6.24
CA SER A 179 -4.02 18.30 -4.88
C SER A 179 -2.89 18.48 -3.86
N LEU A 180 -1.76 17.80 -4.01
CA LEU A 180 -0.62 17.92 -3.08
C LEU A 180 -0.01 19.33 -3.06
N PRO A 181 0.37 19.95 -4.21
CA PRO A 181 0.86 21.32 -4.21
C PRO A 181 -0.14 22.33 -3.64
N ALA A 182 -1.45 22.16 -3.91
CA ALA A 182 -2.49 23.01 -3.36
C ALA A 182 -2.57 22.94 -1.82
N ILE A 183 -2.49 21.73 -1.27
CA ILE A 183 -2.47 21.50 0.18
C ILE A 183 -1.18 22.05 0.80
N ALA A 184 -0.03 21.86 0.15
CA ALA A 184 1.25 22.37 0.63
C ALA A 184 1.28 23.91 0.73
N VAL A 185 0.71 24.63 -0.24
CA VAL A 185 0.56 26.10 -0.19
C VAL A 185 -0.22 26.54 1.02
N VAL A 186 -1.36 25.89 1.33
CA VAL A 186 -2.19 26.20 2.51
C VAL A 186 -1.44 25.89 3.81
N ALA A 187 -0.69 24.81 3.87
CA ALA A 187 0.04 24.39 5.07
C ALA A 187 1.31 25.24 5.33
N SER A 188 1.79 25.97 4.33
CA SER A 188 2.97 26.85 4.42
C SER A 188 2.62 28.31 4.72
N ALA A 189 1.34 28.67 4.74
CA ALA A 189 0.84 30.02 5.04
C ALA A 189 0.74 30.28 6.55
#